data_a38a6083c26c28dbfa23edc7d5c89d79
#
_entry.id   a38a6083c26c28dbfa23edc7d5c89d79
#
_cell.length_a   1.000
_cell.length_b   1.000
_cell.length_c   1.000
_cell.angle_alpha   90.00
_cell.angle_beta   90.00
_cell.angle_gamma   90.00
#
_symmetry.space_group_name_H-M   'P 1'
#
loop_
_entity.id
_entity.type
_entity.pdbx_description
1 polymer ?
#
loop_
_entity_poly.entity_id
_entity_poly.type
_entity_poly.pdbx_seq_one_letter_code
_entity_poly.pdbx_strand_id
1 'polypeptide(L)'
;MNKYVFAGLTVELTRKCNMNCPHCGRGDAQDKTMSTDTIDKLIEDVDKVAFLSVTGGEPLLEMDRLLYLIQSISNKWDIVALDIVTNGSILDERIIGAFETFCSVDPKRNVLFSISKDEYHTAGAHETAMSFYKPLVQEANARLNPSDGNGITLDYHNVAERTLG
;
A
#
# COMPACT_ATOMS: atom_id res chain seq x y z
N MET A 1 -24.03 -13.09 10.63
CA MET A 1 -23.56 -11.76 11.09
C MET A 1 -23.59 -10.82 9.91
N ASN A 2 -24.08 -9.58 10.10
CA ASN A 2 -24.02 -8.57 9.04
C ASN A 2 -22.54 -8.18 8.85
N LYS A 3 -22.07 -8.31 7.63
CA LYS A 3 -20.73 -7.87 7.25
C LYS A 3 -20.74 -6.41 6.83
N TYR A 4 -19.63 -5.72 7.02
CA TYR A 4 -19.48 -4.32 6.65
C TYR A 4 -19.12 -4.17 5.18
N VAL A 5 -19.62 -3.11 4.57
CA VAL A 5 -19.30 -2.68 3.20
C VAL A 5 -18.78 -1.25 3.24
N PHE A 6 -17.63 -1.01 2.65
CA PHE A 6 -17.00 0.31 2.62
C PHE A 6 -16.73 0.76 1.18
N ALA A 7 -16.99 2.03 0.89
CA ALA A 7 -16.51 2.65 -0.34
C ALA A 7 -14.98 2.86 -0.30
N GLY A 8 -14.47 3.25 0.85
CA GLY A 8 -13.03 3.40 1.11
C GLY A 8 -12.70 3.01 2.54
N LEU A 9 -11.56 2.35 2.72
CA LEU A 9 -11.02 1.96 4.01
C LEU A 9 -9.53 2.30 4.04
N THR A 10 -9.06 2.88 5.14
CA THR A 10 -7.64 3.07 5.40
C THR A 10 -7.22 2.19 6.56
N VAL A 11 -6.17 1.40 6.34
CA VAL A 11 -5.57 0.52 7.34
C VAL A 11 -4.19 1.03 7.71
N GLU A 12 -3.98 1.30 8.98
CA GLU A 12 -2.68 1.57 9.56
C GLU A 12 -2.05 0.23 9.98
N LEU A 13 -1.23 -0.35 9.10
CA LEU A 13 -0.64 -1.67 9.30
C LEU A 13 0.33 -1.71 10.48
N THR A 14 1.13 -0.65 10.61
CA THR A 14 2.12 -0.52 11.67
C THR A 14 2.31 0.94 12.04
N ARG A 15 2.70 1.19 13.28
CA ARG A 15 3.16 2.50 13.74
C ARG A 15 4.68 2.60 13.83
N LYS A 16 5.40 1.53 13.47
CA LYS A 16 6.85 1.57 13.30
C LYS A 16 7.20 2.43 12.11
N CYS A 17 8.17 3.30 12.26
CA CYS A 17 8.72 4.11 11.19
C CYS A 17 10.22 4.30 11.42
N ASN A 18 10.98 4.31 10.35
CA ASN A 18 12.41 4.61 10.38
C ASN A 18 12.71 6.10 10.08
N MET A 19 11.66 6.92 10.02
CA MET A 19 11.74 8.37 9.90
C MET A 19 11.04 9.07 11.05
N ASN A 20 11.43 10.32 11.33
CA ASN A 20 10.82 11.18 12.33
C ASN A 20 10.47 12.54 11.69
N CYS A 21 9.46 12.54 10.79
CA CYS A 21 9.07 13.71 10.05
C CYS A 21 8.30 14.70 10.93
N PRO A 22 8.69 15.97 11.04
CA PRO A 22 8.05 16.97 11.92
C PRO A 22 6.56 17.20 11.61
N HIS A 23 6.16 16.98 10.35
CA HIS A 23 4.78 17.15 9.88
C HIS A 23 3.92 15.88 9.99
N CYS A 24 4.46 14.80 10.57
CA CYS A 24 3.75 13.53 10.64
C CYS A 24 2.46 13.63 11.46
N GLY A 25 1.30 13.52 10.79
CA GLY A 25 -0.01 13.58 11.46
C GLY A 25 -0.29 12.41 12.43
N ARG A 26 0.58 11.38 12.46
CA ARG A 26 0.50 10.25 13.40
C ARG A 26 1.33 10.43 14.65
N GLY A 27 2.17 11.47 14.71
CA GLY A 27 3.12 11.70 15.79
C GLY A 27 4.29 10.71 15.78
N ASP A 28 4.91 10.51 16.93
CA ASP A 28 6.11 9.70 17.09
C ASP A 28 5.87 8.22 16.69
N ALA A 29 6.91 7.61 16.13
CA ALA A 29 6.90 6.18 15.83
C ALA A 29 6.70 5.34 17.11
N GLN A 30 5.95 4.24 16.99
CA GLN A 30 5.65 3.32 18.08
C GLN A 30 5.92 1.90 17.64
N ASP A 31 6.39 1.05 18.53
CA ASP A 31 6.56 -0.39 18.28
C ASP A 31 5.21 -1.12 18.35
N LYS A 32 4.36 -0.86 17.37
CA LYS A 32 3.03 -1.48 17.24
C LYS A 32 2.80 -1.89 15.81
N THR A 33 2.42 -3.13 15.60
CA THR A 33 2.05 -3.69 14.28
C THR A 33 0.77 -4.50 14.45
N MET A 34 -0.12 -4.41 13.47
CA MET A 34 -1.34 -5.20 13.42
C MET A 34 -1.00 -6.69 13.41
N SER A 35 -1.59 -7.47 14.32
CA SER A 35 -1.36 -8.92 14.37
C SER A 35 -2.08 -9.63 13.21
N THR A 36 -1.67 -10.86 12.88
CA THR A 36 -2.41 -11.71 11.93
C THR A 36 -3.85 -11.91 12.37
N ASP A 37 -4.09 -12.17 13.67
CA ASP A 37 -5.45 -12.36 14.20
C ASP A 37 -6.33 -11.10 14.01
N THR A 38 -5.73 -9.90 14.10
CA THR A 38 -6.45 -8.66 13.84
C THR A 38 -6.79 -8.52 12.36
N ILE A 39 -5.84 -8.90 11.48
CA ILE A 39 -6.08 -8.92 10.03
C ILE A 39 -7.18 -9.92 9.70
N ASP A 40 -7.11 -11.14 10.24
CA ASP A 40 -8.10 -12.19 10.00
C ASP A 40 -9.50 -11.74 10.44
N LYS A 41 -9.59 -11.12 11.61
CA LYS A 41 -10.86 -10.58 12.09
C LYS A 41 -11.40 -9.45 11.20
N LEU A 42 -10.54 -8.55 10.73
CA LEU A 42 -10.92 -7.52 9.76
C LEU A 42 -11.47 -8.16 8.48
N ILE A 43 -10.79 -9.18 7.97
CA ILE A 43 -11.20 -9.92 6.77
C ILE A 43 -12.54 -10.65 6.97
N GLU A 44 -12.79 -11.17 8.17
CA GLU A 44 -14.07 -11.83 8.50
C GLU A 44 -15.23 -10.85 8.61
N ASP A 45 -15.01 -9.68 9.21
CA ASP A 45 -16.05 -8.69 9.50
C ASP A 45 -16.42 -7.84 8.27
N VAL A 46 -15.54 -7.74 7.26
CA VAL A 46 -15.73 -6.93 6.06
C VAL A 46 -16.01 -7.82 4.86
N ASP A 47 -17.02 -7.45 4.07
CA ASP A 47 -17.43 -8.18 2.87
C ASP A 47 -16.88 -7.54 1.60
N LYS A 48 -16.95 -6.20 1.54
CA LYS A 48 -16.58 -5.43 0.36
C LYS A 48 -15.89 -4.13 0.72
N VAL A 49 -14.82 -3.83 -0.03
CA VAL A 49 -14.14 -2.54 0.01
C VAL A 49 -13.84 -2.12 -1.41
N ALA A 50 -14.37 -0.99 -1.90
CA ALA A 50 -14.04 -0.56 -3.25
C ALA A 50 -12.60 -0.06 -3.36
N PHE A 51 -12.12 0.68 -2.35
CA PHE A 51 -10.76 1.23 -2.28
C PHE A 51 -10.14 0.97 -0.90
N LEU A 52 -8.98 0.33 -0.84
CA LEU A 52 -8.20 0.14 0.37
C LEU A 52 -6.89 0.92 0.27
N SER A 53 -6.63 1.81 1.23
CA SER A 53 -5.31 2.41 1.42
C SER A 53 -4.61 1.78 2.62
N VAL A 54 -3.44 1.22 2.41
CA VAL A 54 -2.57 0.70 3.47
C VAL A 54 -1.45 1.70 3.72
N THR A 55 -1.37 2.11 4.95
CA THR A 55 -0.44 3.13 5.42
C THR A 55 0.09 2.75 6.80
N GLY A 56 0.64 3.69 7.51
CA GLY A 56 1.13 3.46 8.86
C GLY A 56 2.23 4.44 9.22
N GLY A 57 3.22 3.99 9.99
CA GLY A 57 4.52 4.60 10.00
C GLY A 57 5.18 4.32 8.64
N GLU A 58 5.93 3.23 8.55
CA GLU A 58 6.43 2.73 7.26
C GLU A 58 5.98 1.27 7.08
N PRO A 59 4.99 0.99 6.22
CA PRO A 59 4.44 -0.36 6.09
C PRO A 59 5.44 -1.39 5.56
N LEU A 60 6.45 -0.97 4.77
CA LEU A 60 7.46 -1.88 4.23
C LEU A 60 8.45 -2.38 5.30
N LEU A 61 8.52 -1.77 6.49
CA LEU A 61 9.25 -2.35 7.63
C LEU A 61 8.62 -3.66 8.12
N GLU A 62 7.34 -3.87 7.85
CA GLU A 62 6.59 -5.06 8.23
C GLU A 62 6.15 -5.84 6.98
N MET A 63 7.10 -6.07 6.08
CA MET A 63 6.86 -6.65 4.75
C MET A 63 6.06 -7.97 4.82
N ASP A 64 6.45 -8.90 5.67
CA ASP A 64 5.75 -10.18 5.78
C ASP A 64 4.28 -10.01 6.21
N ARG A 65 4.01 -9.02 7.05
CA ARG A 65 2.66 -8.67 7.48
C ARG A 65 1.85 -8.00 6.36
N LEU A 66 2.52 -7.13 5.59
CA LEU A 66 1.93 -6.48 4.42
C LEU A 66 1.56 -7.51 3.34
N LEU A 67 2.47 -8.44 3.05
CA LEU A 67 2.22 -9.52 2.09
C LEU A 67 1.05 -10.42 2.55
N TYR A 68 1.00 -10.75 3.85
CA TYR A 68 -0.12 -11.50 4.42
C TYR A 68 -1.46 -10.78 4.23
N LEU A 69 -1.50 -9.46 4.52
CA LEU A 69 -2.71 -8.65 4.32
C LEU A 69 -3.14 -8.65 2.84
N ILE A 70 -2.22 -8.35 1.91
CA ILE A 70 -2.52 -8.30 0.46
C ILE A 70 -3.06 -9.64 -0.02
N GLN A 71 -2.44 -10.76 0.35
CA GLN A 71 -2.89 -12.09 -0.02
C GLN A 71 -4.29 -12.39 0.53
N SER A 72 -4.55 -12.02 1.78
CA SER A 72 -5.83 -12.28 2.44
C SER A 72 -6.97 -11.50 1.80
N ILE A 73 -6.78 -10.21 1.51
CA ILE A 73 -7.80 -9.39 0.83
C ILE A 73 -8.02 -9.82 -0.62
N SER A 74 -6.96 -10.25 -1.30
CA SER A 74 -7.05 -10.71 -2.70
C SER A 74 -8.02 -11.87 -2.88
N ASN A 75 -8.08 -12.75 -1.89
CA ASN A 75 -8.89 -13.96 -1.94
C ASN A 75 -10.30 -13.82 -1.34
N LYS A 76 -10.54 -12.77 -0.55
CA LYS A 76 -11.74 -12.65 0.29
C LYS A 76 -12.62 -11.47 -0.05
N TRP A 77 -12.06 -10.34 -0.44
CA TRP A 77 -12.81 -9.11 -0.64
C TRP A 77 -13.14 -8.84 -2.12
N ASP A 78 -14.35 -8.31 -2.34
CA ASP A 78 -14.68 -7.61 -3.58
C ASP A 78 -14.04 -6.21 -3.52
N ILE A 79 -12.82 -6.11 -4.07
CA ILE A 79 -11.97 -4.91 -4.02
C ILE A 79 -11.52 -4.54 -5.43
N VAL A 80 -11.56 -3.24 -5.74
CA VAL A 80 -11.17 -2.71 -7.06
C VAL A 80 -9.79 -2.08 -7.02
N ALA A 81 -9.48 -1.33 -5.96
CA ALA A 81 -8.22 -0.59 -5.90
C ALA A 81 -7.52 -0.75 -4.55
N LEU A 82 -6.20 -0.95 -4.61
CA LEU A 82 -5.29 -1.01 -3.47
C LEU A 82 -4.26 0.10 -3.61
N ASP A 83 -4.13 0.93 -2.57
CA ASP A 83 -3.09 1.96 -2.45
C ASP A 83 -2.13 1.61 -1.32
N ILE A 84 -0.84 1.58 -1.61
CA ILE A 84 0.22 1.38 -0.61
C ILE A 84 1.06 2.64 -0.57
N VAL A 85 1.10 3.28 0.60
CA VAL A 85 1.86 4.51 0.80
C VAL A 85 3.13 4.21 1.59
N THR A 86 4.29 4.54 1.02
CA THR A 86 5.62 4.31 1.60
C THR A 86 6.46 5.57 1.58
N ASN A 87 7.39 5.70 2.52
CA ASN A 87 8.40 6.76 2.52
C ASN A 87 9.57 6.50 1.53
N GLY A 88 9.57 5.35 0.85
CA GLY A 88 10.55 5.00 -0.17
C GLY A 88 11.94 4.62 0.35
N SER A 89 12.13 4.48 1.65
CA SER A 89 13.43 4.14 2.23
C SER A 89 13.75 2.64 2.20
N ILE A 90 12.74 1.80 2.02
CA ILE A 90 12.87 0.34 1.97
C ILE A 90 12.69 -0.12 0.52
N LEU A 91 13.63 -0.90 0.03
CA LEU A 91 13.63 -1.47 -1.32
C LEU A 91 13.49 -2.99 -1.22
N ASP A 92 12.29 -3.49 -1.53
CA ASP A 92 11.98 -4.93 -1.46
C ASP A 92 11.09 -5.31 -2.65
N GLU A 93 11.65 -6.08 -3.58
CA GLU A 93 10.95 -6.48 -4.82
C GLU A 93 9.74 -7.40 -4.58
N ARG A 94 9.66 -8.07 -3.41
CA ARG A 94 8.56 -8.98 -3.07
C ARG A 94 7.20 -8.28 -3.14
N ILE A 95 7.17 -6.97 -2.89
CA ILE A 95 5.93 -6.19 -2.94
C ILE A 95 5.32 -6.17 -4.35
N ILE A 96 6.16 -6.13 -5.39
CA ILE A 96 5.70 -6.12 -6.78
C ILE A 96 5.05 -7.46 -7.14
N GLY A 97 5.62 -8.59 -6.69
CA GLY A 97 4.99 -9.90 -6.85
C GLY A 97 3.63 -10.02 -6.16
N ALA A 98 3.45 -9.39 -5.01
CA ALA A 98 2.16 -9.34 -4.33
C ALA A 98 1.14 -8.48 -5.10
N PHE A 99 1.56 -7.35 -5.68
CA PHE A 99 0.71 -6.51 -6.52
C PHE A 99 0.27 -7.25 -7.80
N GLU A 100 1.21 -7.95 -8.44
CA GLU A 100 0.92 -8.77 -9.61
C GLU A 100 -0.10 -9.85 -9.28
N THR A 101 0.06 -10.55 -8.15
CA THR A 101 -0.90 -11.53 -7.65
C THR A 101 -2.28 -10.90 -7.40
N PHE A 102 -2.31 -9.73 -6.76
CA PHE A 102 -3.56 -9.00 -6.49
C PHE A 102 -4.30 -8.63 -7.79
N CYS A 103 -3.61 -8.08 -8.78
CA CYS A 103 -4.19 -7.67 -10.06
C CYS A 103 -4.62 -8.88 -10.92
N SER A 104 -3.94 -10.03 -10.80
CA SER A 104 -4.25 -11.22 -11.59
C SER A 104 -5.59 -11.87 -11.24
N VAL A 105 -6.17 -11.57 -10.08
CA VAL A 105 -7.46 -12.14 -9.63
C VAL A 105 -8.63 -11.59 -10.45
N ASP A 106 -8.59 -10.30 -10.78
CA ASP A 106 -9.61 -9.64 -11.60
C ASP A 106 -8.94 -8.53 -12.45
N PRO A 107 -9.12 -8.54 -13.78
CA PRO A 107 -8.50 -7.53 -14.66
C PRO A 107 -8.97 -6.09 -14.40
N LYS A 108 -10.00 -5.88 -13.59
CA LYS A 108 -10.45 -4.54 -13.15
C LYS A 108 -9.68 -4.02 -11.96
N ARG A 109 -8.89 -4.87 -11.29
CA ARG A 109 -8.10 -4.46 -10.13
C ARG A 109 -6.93 -3.60 -10.55
N ASN A 110 -6.65 -2.62 -9.71
CA ASN A 110 -5.47 -1.78 -9.86
C ASN A 110 -4.77 -1.57 -8.53
N VAL A 111 -3.49 -1.28 -8.60
CA VAL A 111 -2.65 -0.92 -7.46
C VAL A 111 -2.05 0.45 -7.73
N LEU A 112 -2.16 1.34 -6.76
CA LEU A 112 -1.39 2.56 -6.67
C LEU A 112 -0.28 2.36 -5.64
N PHE A 113 0.96 2.40 -6.10
CA PHE A 113 2.12 2.35 -5.22
C PHE A 113 2.69 3.75 -5.08
N SER A 114 2.38 4.38 -3.95
CA SER A 114 2.58 5.80 -3.70
C SER A 114 3.84 6.01 -2.87
N ILE A 115 4.85 6.66 -3.45
CA ILE A 115 6.08 7.02 -2.74
C ILE A 115 5.98 8.46 -2.26
N SER A 116 6.11 8.68 -0.95
CA SER A 116 6.05 10.01 -0.35
C SER A 116 7.20 10.89 -0.85
N LYS A 117 6.86 12.11 -1.28
CA LYS A 117 7.80 13.10 -1.77
C LYS A 117 7.49 14.46 -1.15
N ASP A 118 8.37 14.90 -0.27
CA ASP A 118 8.34 16.24 0.32
C ASP A 118 9.73 16.62 0.86
N GLU A 119 9.86 17.81 1.41
CA GLU A 119 11.11 18.33 1.96
C GLU A 119 11.60 17.63 3.24
N TYR A 120 10.74 16.85 3.90
CA TYR A 120 11.02 16.17 5.17
C TYR A 120 11.47 14.73 5.00
N HIS A 121 11.26 14.14 3.82
CA HIS A 121 11.76 12.81 3.51
C HIS A 121 13.25 12.88 3.14
N THR A 122 13.98 11.81 3.43
CA THR A 122 15.41 11.73 3.13
C THR A 122 15.68 12.10 1.68
N ALA A 123 16.51 13.12 1.46
CA ALA A 123 16.86 13.58 0.11
C ALA A 123 17.37 12.42 -0.76
N GLY A 124 16.76 12.24 -1.91
CA GLY A 124 17.09 11.17 -2.87
C GLY A 124 16.45 9.82 -2.58
N ALA A 125 15.80 9.60 -1.43
CA ALA A 125 15.15 8.32 -1.14
C ALA A 125 14.06 7.99 -2.18
N HIS A 126 13.25 8.97 -2.55
CA HIS A 126 12.20 8.80 -3.55
C HIS A 126 12.75 8.55 -4.95
N GLU A 127 13.82 9.25 -5.38
CA GLU A 127 14.47 8.97 -6.66
C GLU A 127 15.07 7.56 -6.70
N THR A 128 15.69 7.14 -5.62
CA THR A 128 16.24 5.78 -5.49
C THR A 128 15.12 4.75 -5.56
N ALA A 129 14.03 4.95 -4.83
CA ALA A 129 12.88 4.06 -4.85
C ALA A 129 12.23 4.00 -6.23
N MET A 130 12.01 5.15 -6.87
CA MET A 130 11.47 5.20 -8.24
C MET A 130 12.37 4.47 -9.23
N SER A 131 13.68 4.67 -9.16
CA SER A 131 14.63 3.98 -10.04
C SER A 131 14.66 2.48 -9.82
N PHE A 132 14.46 2.03 -8.59
CA PHE A 132 14.38 0.61 -8.23
C PHE A 132 13.07 -0.02 -8.69
N TYR A 133 11.92 0.59 -8.36
CA TYR A 133 10.61 -0.02 -8.60
C TYR A 133 10.11 0.13 -10.03
N LYS A 134 10.47 1.19 -10.75
CA LYS A 134 9.96 1.46 -12.10
C LYS A 134 10.15 0.31 -13.09
N PRO A 135 11.35 -0.28 -13.26
CA PRO A 135 11.52 -1.42 -14.16
C PRO A 135 10.72 -2.65 -13.71
N LEU A 136 10.65 -2.93 -12.41
CA LEU A 136 9.89 -4.06 -11.87
C LEU A 136 8.39 -3.91 -12.14
N VAL A 137 7.83 -2.71 -11.97
CA VAL A 137 6.43 -2.41 -12.29
C VAL A 137 6.16 -2.54 -13.79
N GLN A 138 7.08 -2.08 -14.64
CA GLN A 138 6.96 -2.23 -16.10
C GLN A 138 6.91 -3.71 -16.53
N GLU A 139 7.79 -4.53 -15.97
CA GLU A 139 7.81 -5.97 -16.23
C GLU A 139 6.54 -6.67 -15.73
N ALA A 140 6.08 -6.36 -14.52
CA ALA A 140 4.85 -6.90 -13.96
C ALA A 140 3.63 -6.53 -14.83
N ASN A 141 3.51 -5.27 -15.24
CA ASN A 141 2.43 -4.83 -16.13
C ASN A 141 2.51 -5.49 -17.51
N ALA A 142 3.70 -5.75 -18.05
CA ALA A 142 3.84 -6.49 -19.30
C ALA A 142 3.31 -7.93 -19.19
N ARG A 143 3.49 -8.58 -18.02
CA ARG A 143 2.92 -9.92 -17.76
C ARG A 143 1.41 -9.89 -17.53
N LEU A 144 0.92 -8.91 -16.78
CA LEU A 144 -0.51 -8.72 -16.49
C LEU A 144 -1.31 -8.36 -17.74
N ASN A 145 -0.69 -7.67 -18.69
CA ASN A 145 -1.34 -7.11 -19.88
C ASN A 145 -2.68 -6.41 -19.55
N PRO A 146 -2.67 -5.43 -18.64
CA PRO A 146 -3.88 -4.83 -18.11
C PRO A 146 -4.65 -4.08 -19.19
N SER A 147 -5.98 -4.12 -19.09
CA SER A 147 -6.84 -3.23 -19.88
C SER A 147 -6.69 -1.78 -19.41
N ASP A 148 -7.11 -0.84 -20.23
CA ASP A 148 -6.92 0.60 -20.06
C ASP A 148 -7.10 1.10 -18.60
N GLY A 149 -6.01 1.61 -18.02
CA GLY A 149 -5.98 2.22 -16.69
C GLY A 149 -5.92 1.27 -15.50
N ASN A 150 -5.92 -0.05 -15.71
CA ASN A 150 -5.76 -1.05 -14.66
C ASN A 150 -4.29 -1.51 -14.54
N GLY A 151 -4.00 -2.35 -13.54
CA GLY A 151 -2.65 -2.84 -13.27
C GLY A 151 -1.94 -2.06 -12.15
N ILE A 152 -0.63 -1.97 -12.22
CA ILE A 152 0.20 -1.35 -11.18
C ILE A 152 0.65 0.03 -11.65
N THR A 153 0.29 1.07 -10.90
CA THR A 153 0.75 2.44 -11.08
C THR A 153 1.75 2.80 -9.99
N LEU A 154 2.91 3.27 -10.37
CA LEU A 154 3.91 3.82 -9.47
C LEU A 154 3.86 5.35 -9.57
N ASP A 155 3.61 6.04 -8.45
CA ASP A 155 3.44 7.48 -8.42
C ASP A 155 4.07 8.11 -7.17
N TYR A 156 4.19 9.43 -7.20
CA TYR A 156 4.58 10.22 -6.03
C TYR A 156 3.36 10.63 -5.23
N HIS A 157 3.46 10.48 -3.91
CA HIS A 157 2.50 11.04 -2.98
C HIS A 157 3.04 12.37 -2.42
N ASN A 158 2.51 13.49 -2.89
CA ASN A 158 2.84 14.79 -2.33
C ASN A 158 1.99 15.08 -1.10
N VAL A 159 2.58 14.92 0.08
CA VAL A 159 1.88 15.09 1.36
C VAL A 159 1.41 16.55 1.57
N ALA A 160 2.13 17.52 1.02
CA ALA A 160 1.81 18.95 1.19
C ALA A 160 0.53 19.38 0.46
N GLU A 161 0.12 18.71 -0.62
CA GLU A 161 -1.07 19.10 -1.38
C GLU A 161 -2.40 18.66 -0.77
N ARG A 162 -2.40 17.67 0.15
CA ARG A 162 -3.64 17.16 0.77
C ARG A 162 -4.05 17.86 2.06
N THR A 163 -3.22 18.73 2.61
CA THR A 163 -3.53 19.48 3.86
C THR A 163 -4.29 20.79 3.62
N LEU A 164 -4.58 21.16 2.39
CA LEU A 164 -5.26 22.41 2.01
C LEU A 164 -6.62 22.19 1.31
N GLY A 165 -7.20 21.00 1.41
CA GLY A 165 -8.52 20.69 0.86
C GLY A 165 -9.57 20.47 1.92
#